data_e9085dc8a26ad975c59310ae76f7ac0c
#
_entry.id   e9085dc8a26ad975c59310ae76f7ac0c
#
_cell.length_a   1.000
_cell.length_b   1.000
_cell.length_c   1.000
_cell.angle_alpha   90.00
_cell.angle_beta   90.00
_cell.angle_gamma   90.00
#
_symmetry.space_group_name_H-M   'P 1'
#
loop_
_entity.id
_entity.type
_entity.pdbx_description
1 polymer ?
#
loop_
_entity_poly.entity_id
_entity_poly.type
_entity_poly.pdbx_seq_one_letter_code
_entity_poly.pdbx_strand_id
1 'polypeptide(L)'
;MRYITTLVLLLLVTLAHADSPFARASFETGGHKAFIIAAPNPAPGKPWVWYAPTLGANLPGAGHHWYFERFHQAGISIAGIDLGEVRGSPASTEKFAAFHAEMVRRGYSPKPVLLGQSRGGLMMLAFAVRHPDKLSAFAGIYPVCNLGSWPMKNSKAAVLADYGMPEAELITHLSRYNPVDNLQALAAKKVPLFTVHGDNDLVVPLDLNSALLKQRYAAAGGSIAVKIIPDEGHKVGPSFFECRELVDFILANAGK
;
A
#
# COMPACT_ATOMS: atom_id res chain seq x y z
N MET A 1 42.48 -63.05 3.26
CA MET A 1 41.20 -62.33 3.30
C MET A 1 41.52 -60.83 3.21
N ARG A 2 41.25 -60.21 2.05
CA ARG A 2 41.47 -58.76 1.81
C ARG A 2 40.11 -58.08 1.97
N TYR A 3 39.98 -57.17 2.95
CA TYR A 3 38.79 -56.34 3.10
C TYR A 3 38.91 -55.14 2.18
N ILE A 4 37.96 -55.02 1.22
CA ILE A 4 37.79 -53.85 0.40
C ILE A 4 36.84 -52.91 1.12
N THR A 5 37.33 -51.79 1.61
CA THR A 5 36.56 -50.74 2.23
C THR A 5 36.04 -49.82 1.15
N THR A 6 34.74 -49.91 0.81
CA THR A 6 34.08 -49.01 -0.15
C THR A 6 33.80 -47.69 0.53
N LEU A 7 34.47 -46.63 0.10
CA LEU A 7 34.21 -45.26 0.53
C LEU A 7 33.01 -44.72 -0.22
N VAL A 8 31.87 -44.55 0.46
CA VAL A 8 30.69 -43.88 -0.09
C VAL A 8 30.86 -42.38 0.06
N LEU A 9 31.13 -41.71 -1.04
CA LEU A 9 31.21 -40.23 -1.10
C LEU A 9 29.78 -39.70 -1.15
N LEU A 10 29.27 -39.20 -0.02
CA LEU A 10 28.01 -38.45 0.03
C LEU A 10 28.19 -37.09 -0.63
N LEU A 11 27.70 -36.91 -1.84
CA LEU A 11 27.56 -35.56 -2.45
C LEU A 11 26.43 -34.83 -1.74
N LEU A 12 26.76 -33.89 -0.86
CA LEU A 12 25.83 -32.88 -0.37
C LEU A 12 25.52 -31.90 -1.51
N VAL A 13 24.42 -32.13 -2.20
CA VAL A 13 23.83 -31.13 -3.11
C VAL A 13 23.21 -30.05 -2.22
N THR A 14 23.92 -28.98 -1.98
CA THR A 14 23.33 -27.74 -1.44
C THR A 14 22.40 -27.18 -2.53
N LEU A 15 21.11 -27.38 -2.36
CA LEU A 15 20.11 -26.63 -3.11
C LEU A 15 20.30 -25.15 -2.74
N ALA A 16 20.96 -24.39 -3.62
CA ALA A 16 20.93 -22.95 -3.57
C ALA A 16 19.44 -22.54 -3.69
N HIS A 17 18.87 -22.04 -2.61
CA HIS A 17 17.61 -21.32 -2.68
C HIS A 17 17.89 -20.13 -3.60
N ALA A 18 17.30 -20.13 -4.78
CA ALA A 18 17.32 -18.96 -5.65
C ALA A 18 16.72 -17.82 -4.82
N ASP A 19 17.54 -16.84 -4.47
CA ASP A 19 17.11 -15.64 -3.78
C ASP A 19 15.94 -15.06 -4.57
N SER A 20 14.81 -14.82 -3.90
CA SER A 20 13.65 -14.21 -4.53
C SER A 20 14.11 -12.91 -5.22
N PRO A 21 13.76 -12.67 -6.50
CA PRO A 21 14.09 -11.43 -7.19
C PRO A 21 13.52 -10.18 -6.47
N PHE A 22 12.69 -10.40 -5.47
CA PHE A 22 12.08 -9.40 -4.61
C PHE A 22 12.56 -9.53 -3.15
N ALA A 23 13.85 -9.83 -2.96
CA ALA A 23 14.45 -9.88 -1.63
C ALA A 23 14.27 -8.54 -0.90
N ARG A 24 13.78 -8.61 0.34
CA ARG A 24 13.57 -7.45 1.18
C ARG A 24 14.82 -7.10 1.98
N ALA A 25 15.33 -5.90 1.82
CA ALA A 25 16.28 -5.32 2.76
C ALA A 25 15.47 -4.75 3.93
N SER A 26 15.49 -5.44 5.07
CA SER A 26 14.77 -5.04 6.28
C SER A 26 15.61 -4.05 7.10
N PHE A 27 14.94 -3.08 7.73
CA PHE A 27 15.54 -2.14 8.67
C PHE A 27 14.51 -1.69 9.71
N GLU A 28 14.95 -0.95 10.72
CA GLU A 28 14.06 -0.37 11.73
C GLU A 28 14.08 1.15 11.64
N THR A 29 12.91 1.76 11.85
CA THR A 29 12.75 3.20 11.96
C THR A 29 11.58 3.52 12.90
N GLY A 30 11.79 4.46 13.83
CA GLY A 30 10.78 4.81 14.83
C GLY A 30 10.29 3.63 15.68
N GLY A 31 11.14 2.62 15.92
CA GLY A 31 10.78 1.40 16.67
C GLY A 31 9.91 0.41 15.89
N HIS A 32 9.78 0.57 14.57
CA HIS A 32 8.97 -0.30 13.71
C HIS A 32 9.83 -0.91 12.59
N LYS A 33 9.49 -2.16 12.22
CA LYS A 33 10.13 -2.85 11.10
C LYS A 33 9.67 -2.25 9.78
N ALA A 34 10.62 -2.00 8.90
CA ALA A 34 10.40 -1.53 7.55
C ALA A 34 11.19 -2.37 6.54
N PHE A 35 10.81 -2.28 5.28
CA PHE A 35 11.53 -2.97 4.21
C PHE A 35 11.69 -2.09 2.98
N ILE A 36 12.71 -2.41 2.18
CA ILE A 36 12.89 -1.94 0.82
C ILE A 36 13.13 -3.15 -0.07
N ILE A 37 12.41 -3.23 -1.19
CA ILE A 37 12.70 -4.09 -2.33
C ILE A 37 13.28 -3.14 -3.39
N ALA A 38 14.59 -3.03 -3.42
CA ALA A 38 15.27 -2.08 -4.29
C ALA A 38 15.19 -2.52 -5.76
N ALA A 39 14.91 -1.58 -6.66
CA ALA A 39 15.03 -1.85 -8.09
C ALA A 39 16.48 -2.15 -8.43
N PRO A 40 16.79 -3.18 -9.25
CA PRO A 40 18.16 -3.53 -9.61
C PRO A 40 18.90 -2.38 -10.32
N ASN A 41 18.18 -1.64 -11.16
CA ASN A 41 18.67 -0.48 -11.88
C ASN A 41 17.73 0.71 -11.58
N PRO A 42 17.92 1.43 -10.46
CA PRO A 42 17.03 2.51 -10.09
C PRO A 42 17.00 3.64 -11.12
N ALA A 43 15.80 4.10 -11.49
CA ALA A 43 15.65 5.27 -12.35
C ALA A 43 16.17 6.55 -11.65
N PRO A 44 16.52 7.62 -12.41
CA PRO A 44 16.95 8.88 -11.83
C PRO A 44 15.94 9.41 -10.78
N GLY A 45 16.46 9.93 -9.68
CA GLY A 45 15.64 10.38 -8.54
C GLY A 45 15.14 9.25 -7.64
N LYS A 46 15.48 7.99 -7.94
CA LYS A 46 15.10 6.79 -7.18
C LYS A 46 13.62 6.76 -6.82
N PRO A 47 12.71 6.74 -7.81
CA PRO A 47 11.28 6.65 -7.58
C PRO A 47 10.93 5.36 -6.85
N TRP A 48 9.87 5.42 -6.06
CA TRP A 48 9.41 4.26 -5.32
C TRP A 48 7.89 4.24 -5.12
N VAL A 49 7.38 3.03 -4.92
CA VAL A 49 6.01 2.77 -4.52
C VAL A 49 5.99 2.48 -3.03
N TRP A 50 5.16 3.21 -2.30
CA TRP A 50 4.91 2.94 -0.89
C TRP A 50 3.69 2.03 -0.76
N TYR A 51 3.95 0.77 -0.46
CA TYR A 51 2.92 -0.24 -0.32
C TYR A 51 2.39 -0.33 1.12
N ALA A 52 1.08 -0.42 1.27
CA ALA A 52 0.39 -0.74 2.52
C ALA A 52 -0.82 -1.67 2.26
N PRO A 53 -1.17 -2.56 3.21
CA PRO A 53 -0.58 -2.72 4.53
C PRO A 53 0.70 -3.56 4.50
N THR A 54 1.69 -3.21 5.29
CA THR A 54 2.82 -4.09 5.59
C THR A 54 2.53 -4.81 6.88
N LEU A 55 2.43 -6.15 6.83
CA LEU A 55 2.10 -6.98 7.99
C LEU A 55 3.08 -8.16 8.06
N GLY A 56 4.17 -7.96 8.79
CA GLY A 56 5.23 -8.94 8.95
C GLY A 56 5.81 -9.43 7.62
N ALA A 57 6.06 -10.74 7.53
CA ALA A 57 6.57 -11.37 6.32
C ALA A 57 5.49 -11.68 5.25
N ASN A 58 4.21 -11.57 5.60
CA ASN A 58 3.11 -12.04 4.76
C ASN A 58 2.64 -11.02 3.71
N LEU A 59 2.83 -9.73 3.97
CA LEU A 59 2.44 -8.65 3.07
C LEU A 59 3.57 -7.63 2.87
N PRO A 60 3.83 -7.27 1.61
CA PRO A 60 3.36 -7.91 0.38
C PRO A 60 3.90 -9.32 0.23
N GLY A 61 3.19 -10.22 -0.48
CA GLY A 61 3.56 -11.63 -0.71
C GLY A 61 3.68 -11.97 -2.20
N ALA A 62 3.75 -13.26 -2.53
CA ALA A 62 3.94 -13.73 -3.91
C ALA A 62 2.89 -13.22 -4.92
N GLY A 63 1.62 -13.03 -4.49
CA GLY A 63 0.58 -12.47 -5.35
C GLY A 63 0.88 -11.05 -5.89
N HIS A 64 1.87 -10.36 -5.32
CA HIS A 64 2.26 -9.02 -5.73
C HIS A 64 3.38 -9.01 -6.78
N HIS A 65 4.00 -10.17 -7.06
CA HIS A 65 5.20 -10.27 -7.89
C HIS A 65 4.96 -9.76 -9.32
N TRP A 66 3.78 -10.01 -9.89
CA TRP A 66 3.47 -9.60 -11.25
C TRP A 66 3.65 -8.09 -11.49
N TYR A 67 3.15 -7.23 -10.59
CA TYR A 67 3.32 -5.79 -10.75
C TYR A 67 4.64 -5.29 -10.15
N PHE A 68 5.24 -5.98 -9.17
CA PHE A 68 6.58 -5.66 -8.69
C PHE A 68 7.65 -5.80 -9.78
N GLU A 69 7.54 -6.84 -10.60
CA GLU A 69 8.43 -7.04 -11.74
C GLU A 69 8.39 -5.84 -12.69
N ARG A 70 7.20 -5.32 -12.98
CA ARG A 70 7.00 -4.16 -13.86
C ARG A 70 7.54 -2.88 -13.25
N PHE A 71 7.41 -2.70 -11.95
CA PHE A 71 8.03 -1.58 -11.23
C PHE A 71 9.57 -1.67 -11.30
N HIS A 72 10.13 -2.85 -11.06
CA HIS A 72 11.58 -3.07 -11.17
C HIS A 72 12.12 -2.83 -12.58
N GLN A 73 11.42 -3.30 -13.61
CA GLN A 73 11.78 -3.04 -15.01
C GLN A 73 11.82 -1.54 -15.33
N ALA A 74 10.96 -0.75 -14.67
CA ALA A 74 10.94 0.70 -14.79
C ALA A 74 11.89 1.43 -13.81
N GLY A 75 12.71 0.69 -13.06
CA GLY A 75 13.64 1.29 -12.09
C GLY A 75 12.97 1.84 -10.82
N ILE A 76 11.77 1.38 -10.49
CA ILE A 76 10.98 1.82 -9.34
C ILE A 76 11.12 0.80 -8.21
N SER A 77 11.55 1.26 -7.05
CA SER A 77 11.64 0.43 -5.83
C SER A 77 10.30 0.33 -5.11
N ILE A 78 10.15 -0.68 -4.24
CA ILE A 78 8.98 -0.85 -3.39
C ILE A 78 9.43 -0.78 -1.93
N ALA A 79 8.68 -0.08 -1.09
CA ALA A 79 8.97 0.00 0.33
C ALA A 79 7.70 0.04 1.17
N GLY A 80 7.82 -0.32 2.44
CA GLY A 80 6.72 -0.26 3.40
C GLY A 80 7.21 -0.34 4.84
N ILE A 81 6.33 0.02 5.77
CA ILE A 81 6.58 -0.04 7.22
C ILE A 81 5.46 -0.81 7.90
N ASP A 82 5.81 -1.68 8.81
CA ASP A 82 4.87 -2.47 9.62
C ASP A 82 4.51 -1.72 10.90
N LEU A 83 3.40 -1.01 10.86
CA LEU A 83 2.79 -0.39 12.05
C LEU A 83 1.68 -1.27 12.65
N GLY A 84 1.45 -2.47 12.09
CA GLY A 84 0.28 -3.29 12.39
C GLY A 84 -1.01 -2.70 11.79
N GLU A 85 -2.11 -3.02 12.43
CA GLU A 85 -3.47 -2.59 12.02
C GLU A 85 -3.79 -1.20 12.59
N VAL A 86 -3.42 -0.14 11.90
CA VAL A 86 -3.50 1.25 12.44
C VAL A 86 -4.58 2.13 11.82
N ARG A 87 -5.45 1.64 11.01
CA ARG A 87 -6.69 2.25 10.45
C ARG A 87 -6.62 3.75 10.11
N GLY A 88 -5.43 4.27 9.75
CA GLY A 88 -5.24 5.67 9.35
C GLY A 88 -5.46 6.70 10.47
N SER A 89 -5.29 6.30 11.73
CA SER A 89 -5.41 7.22 12.87
C SER A 89 -4.38 8.37 12.82
N PRO A 90 -4.65 9.51 13.46
CA PRO A 90 -3.70 10.62 13.51
C PRO A 90 -2.30 10.18 13.98
N ALA A 91 -2.21 9.39 15.05
CA ALA A 91 -0.94 8.89 15.57
C ALA A 91 -0.20 8.00 14.54
N SER A 92 -0.93 7.19 13.76
CA SER A 92 -0.31 6.37 12.71
C SER A 92 0.19 7.21 11.54
N THR A 93 -0.49 8.29 11.19
CA THR A 93 -0.04 9.17 10.10
C THR A 93 1.25 9.91 10.44
N GLU A 94 1.50 10.25 11.70
CA GLU A 94 2.80 10.81 12.15
C GLU A 94 3.93 9.77 12.02
N LYS A 95 3.67 8.50 12.36
CA LYS A 95 4.64 7.42 12.17
C LYS A 95 4.93 7.19 10.68
N PHE A 96 3.92 7.25 9.83
CA PHE A 96 4.10 7.22 8.37
C PHE A 96 4.91 8.43 7.88
N ALA A 97 4.70 9.63 8.43
CA ALA A 97 5.50 10.79 8.08
C ALA A 97 6.98 10.64 8.47
N ALA A 98 7.26 10.00 9.60
CA ALA A 98 8.63 9.66 10.01
C ALA A 98 9.28 8.64 9.06
N PHE A 99 8.54 7.59 8.64
CA PHE A 99 9.04 6.64 7.65
C PHE A 99 9.30 7.31 6.29
N HIS A 100 8.41 8.19 5.83
CA HIS A 100 8.64 8.96 4.61
C HIS A 100 9.94 9.77 4.71
N ALA A 101 10.17 10.49 5.82
CA ALA A 101 11.39 11.25 6.04
C ALA A 101 12.64 10.36 6.02
N GLU A 102 12.57 9.16 6.58
CA GLU A 102 13.66 8.18 6.54
C GLU A 102 13.95 7.70 5.11
N MET A 103 12.92 7.47 4.28
CA MET A 103 13.11 7.10 2.87
C MET A 103 13.79 8.23 2.09
N VAL A 104 13.39 9.48 2.32
CA VAL A 104 14.05 10.65 1.71
C VAL A 104 15.51 10.76 2.16
N ARG A 105 15.79 10.55 3.46
CA ARG A 105 17.18 10.53 3.99
C ARG A 105 18.04 9.44 3.35
N ARG A 106 17.44 8.32 2.96
CA ARG A 106 18.10 7.23 2.19
C ARG A 106 18.27 7.56 0.71
N GLY A 107 17.85 8.74 0.28
CA GLY A 107 18.02 9.25 -1.08
C GLY A 107 16.94 8.79 -2.07
N TYR A 108 15.81 8.30 -1.58
CA TYR A 108 14.63 8.02 -2.41
C TYR A 108 13.85 9.31 -2.71
N SER A 109 13.04 9.28 -3.79
CA SER A 109 12.20 10.41 -4.16
C SER A 109 11.35 10.91 -2.97
N PRO A 110 11.21 12.22 -2.75
CA PRO A 110 10.33 12.77 -1.73
C PRO A 110 8.84 12.61 -2.08
N LYS A 111 8.52 12.15 -3.29
CA LYS A 111 7.15 11.95 -3.77
C LYS A 111 6.93 10.52 -4.27
N PRO A 112 6.73 9.54 -3.39
CA PRO A 112 6.32 8.19 -3.79
C PRO A 112 4.93 8.17 -4.42
N VAL A 113 4.65 7.12 -5.19
CA VAL A 113 3.26 6.69 -5.42
C VAL A 113 2.82 5.86 -4.22
N LEU A 114 1.71 6.24 -3.59
CA LEU A 114 1.12 5.45 -2.51
C LEU A 114 0.26 4.34 -3.11
N LEU A 115 0.48 3.09 -2.71
CA LEU A 115 -0.32 1.94 -3.14
C LEU A 115 -0.97 1.28 -1.91
N GLY A 116 -2.29 1.48 -1.78
CA GLY A 116 -3.07 0.93 -0.68
C GLY A 116 -3.92 -0.26 -1.11
N GLN A 117 -3.67 -1.44 -0.53
CA GLN A 117 -4.51 -2.62 -0.73
C GLN A 117 -5.48 -2.78 0.44
N SER A 118 -6.79 -2.97 0.16
CA SER A 118 -7.80 -3.23 1.20
C SER A 118 -7.70 -2.20 2.34
N ARG A 119 -7.51 -2.63 3.59
CA ARG A 119 -7.26 -1.76 4.76
C ARG A 119 -6.07 -0.80 4.61
N GLY A 120 -5.07 -1.17 3.81
CA GLY A 120 -3.96 -0.29 3.46
C GLY A 120 -4.39 0.95 2.68
N GLY A 121 -5.52 0.90 2.00
CA GLY A 121 -6.14 2.04 1.36
C GLY A 121 -6.44 3.16 2.35
N LEU A 122 -7.04 2.82 3.51
CA LEU A 122 -7.34 3.79 4.58
C LEU A 122 -6.05 4.39 5.17
N MET A 123 -5.02 3.56 5.39
CA MET A 123 -3.72 4.01 5.90
C MET A 123 -3.08 5.04 4.97
N MET A 124 -3.00 4.71 3.69
CA MET A 124 -2.35 5.56 2.69
C MET A 124 -3.19 6.80 2.34
N LEU A 125 -4.51 6.68 2.24
CA LEU A 125 -5.36 7.83 1.97
C LEU A 125 -5.40 8.81 3.15
N ALA A 126 -5.39 8.30 4.41
CA ALA A 126 -5.30 9.14 5.60
C ALA A 126 -3.96 9.91 5.65
N PHE A 127 -2.85 9.28 5.26
CA PHE A 127 -1.58 9.96 5.09
C PHE A 127 -1.65 11.01 3.96
N ALA A 128 -2.19 10.64 2.81
CA ALA A 128 -2.27 11.49 1.63
C ALA A 128 -3.03 12.80 1.88
N VAL A 129 -4.20 12.75 2.54
CA VAL A 129 -5.00 13.95 2.80
C VAL A 129 -4.33 14.91 3.81
N ARG A 130 -3.47 14.40 4.68
CA ARG A 130 -2.71 15.21 5.66
C ARG A 130 -1.39 15.74 5.09
N HIS A 131 -0.81 15.05 4.11
CA HIS A 131 0.49 15.36 3.52
C HIS A 131 0.44 15.37 1.98
N PRO A 132 -0.42 16.19 1.35
CA PRO A 132 -0.68 16.14 -0.09
C PRO A 132 0.52 16.55 -0.96
N ASP A 133 1.54 17.13 -0.39
CA ASP A 133 2.81 17.49 -1.04
C ASP A 133 3.88 16.39 -0.96
N LYS A 134 3.64 15.32 -0.17
CA LYS A 134 4.58 14.22 0.05
C LYS A 134 4.30 12.98 -0.79
N LEU A 135 3.52 13.10 -1.86
CA LEU A 135 3.23 12.01 -2.79
C LEU A 135 3.05 12.55 -4.20
N SER A 136 3.29 11.70 -5.19
CA SER A 136 3.01 12.02 -6.60
C SER A 136 1.64 11.52 -7.04
N ALA A 137 1.15 10.41 -6.48
CA ALA A 137 -0.15 9.83 -6.81
C ALA A 137 -0.61 8.86 -5.70
N PHE A 138 -1.92 8.56 -5.68
CA PHE A 138 -2.48 7.47 -4.87
C PHE A 138 -3.10 6.42 -5.79
N ALA A 139 -2.75 5.16 -5.57
CA ALA A 139 -3.30 3.98 -6.23
C ALA A 139 -3.93 3.05 -5.18
N GLY A 140 -5.04 2.38 -5.52
CA GLY A 140 -5.73 1.49 -4.60
C GLY A 140 -6.18 0.18 -5.25
N ILE A 141 -6.01 -0.95 -4.56
CA ILE A 141 -6.58 -2.25 -4.90
C ILE A 141 -7.69 -2.52 -3.89
N TYR A 142 -8.95 -2.48 -4.33
CA TYR A 142 -10.17 -2.52 -3.49
C TYR A 142 -9.97 -1.81 -2.13
N PRO A 143 -9.55 -0.53 -2.17
CA PRO A 143 -9.11 0.15 -0.97
C PRO A 143 -10.27 0.48 -0.04
N VAL A 144 -10.07 0.31 1.27
CA VAL A 144 -10.89 1.00 2.26
C VAL A 144 -10.56 2.49 2.17
N CYS A 145 -11.57 3.31 1.88
CA CYS A 145 -11.44 4.77 1.77
C CYS A 145 -12.20 5.50 2.86
N ASN A 146 -13.19 4.84 3.43
CA ASN A 146 -14.17 5.40 4.36
C ASN A 146 -14.09 4.70 5.72
N LEU A 147 -13.68 5.45 6.74
CA LEU A 147 -13.57 4.97 8.12
C LEU A 147 -14.92 4.47 8.65
N GLY A 148 -16.02 5.10 8.26
CA GLY A 148 -17.39 4.71 8.63
C GLY A 148 -17.90 3.43 7.97
N SER A 149 -17.18 2.87 6.98
CA SER A 149 -17.55 1.62 6.30
C SER A 149 -17.05 0.38 7.05
N TRP A 150 -16.23 -0.45 6.41
CA TRP A 150 -15.71 -1.69 6.99
C TRP A 150 -15.06 -1.53 8.38
N PRO A 151 -14.21 -0.51 8.67
CA PRO A 151 -13.54 -0.43 9.96
C PRO A 151 -14.53 -0.28 11.14
N MET A 152 -15.43 0.68 11.06
CA MET A 152 -16.43 0.90 12.14
C MET A 152 -17.43 -0.25 12.23
N LYS A 153 -17.76 -0.90 11.12
CA LYS A 153 -18.71 -2.01 11.09
C LYS A 153 -18.12 -3.31 11.64
N ASN A 154 -16.86 -3.62 11.35
CA ASN A 154 -16.26 -4.93 11.62
C ASN A 154 -15.13 -4.91 12.66
N SER A 155 -14.60 -3.73 13.02
CA SER A 155 -13.44 -3.58 13.90
C SER A 155 -13.58 -2.39 14.85
N LYS A 156 -14.82 -2.04 15.24
CA LYS A 156 -15.13 -0.84 16.01
C LYS A 156 -14.24 -0.66 17.24
N ALA A 157 -14.12 -1.66 18.10
CA ALA A 157 -13.30 -1.57 19.31
C ALA A 157 -11.84 -1.20 19.00
N ALA A 158 -11.28 -1.76 17.94
CA ALA A 158 -9.91 -1.46 17.52
C ALA A 158 -9.81 -0.06 16.89
N VAL A 159 -10.83 0.40 16.15
CA VAL A 159 -10.90 1.79 15.67
C VAL A 159 -10.87 2.75 16.85
N LEU A 160 -11.74 2.54 17.85
CA LEU A 160 -11.79 3.41 19.04
C LEU A 160 -10.47 3.46 19.79
N ALA A 161 -9.78 2.31 19.91
CA ALA A 161 -8.45 2.24 20.50
C ALA A 161 -7.40 3.02 19.68
N ASP A 162 -7.38 2.86 18.35
CA ASP A 162 -6.44 3.55 17.46
C ASP A 162 -6.64 5.08 17.46
N TYR A 163 -7.88 5.53 17.62
CA TYR A 163 -8.21 6.95 17.66
C TYR A 163 -8.18 7.54 19.08
N GLY A 164 -8.14 6.70 20.12
CA GLY A 164 -8.04 7.11 21.51
C GLY A 164 -9.26 7.89 22.01
N MET A 165 -10.46 7.59 21.50
CA MET A 165 -11.69 8.30 21.86
C MET A 165 -12.90 7.38 21.94
N PRO A 166 -13.93 7.74 22.77
CA PRO A 166 -15.19 7.01 22.84
C PRO A 166 -15.98 7.04 21.51
N GLU A 167 -16.86 6.06 21.32
CA GLU A 167 -17.65 5.93 20.08
C GLU A 167 -18.46 7.19 19.76
N ALA A 168 -19.18 7.74 20.74
CA ALA A 168 -20.02 8.92 20.53
C ALA A 168 -19.20 10.14 20.07
N GLU A 169 -18.01 10.30 20.61
CA GLU A 169 -17.08 11.36 20.22
C GLU A 169 -16.55 11.14 18.81
N LEU A 170 -16.10 9.92 18.48
CA LEU A 170 -15.62 9.60 17.15
C LEU A 170 -16.70 9.79 16.09
N ILE A 171 -17.94 9.36 16.36
CA ILE A 171 -19.08 9.54 15.43
C ILE A 171 -19.34 11.04 15.20
N THR A 172 -19.37 11.83 16.27
CA THR A 172 -19.60 13.29 16.19
C THR A 172 -18.52 13.98 15.32
N HIS A 173 -17.29 13.49 15.38
CA HIS A 173 -16.14 14.06 14.66
C HIS A 173 -15.69 13.22 13.48
N LEU A 174 -16.48 12.25 13.02
CA LEU A 174 -16.07 11.30 11.99
C LEU A 174 -15.57 11.99 10.71
N SER A 175 -16.27 13.02 10.25
CA SER A 175 -15.90 13.78 9.06
C SER A 175 -14.50 14.42 9.15
N ARG A 176 -14.05 14.77 10.36
CA ARG A 176 -12.71 15.33 10.60
C ARG A 176 -11.59 14.32 10.33
N TYR A 177 -11.87 13.05 10.62
CA TYR A 177 -10.88 11.97 10.56
C TYR A 177 -11.00 11.11 9.30
N ASN A 178 -12.17 11.08 8.69
CA ASN A 178 -12.48 10.22 7.55
C ASN A 178 -11.81 10.79 6.27
N PRO A 179 -10.91 10.05 5.62
CA PRO A 179 -10.18 10.58 4.47
C PRO A 179 -11.07 11.04 3.32
N VAL A 180 -12.17 10.33 3.01
CA VAL A 180 -13.08 10.71 1.92
C VAL A 180 -13.83 12.02 2.17
N ASP A 181 -13.77 12.56 3.40
CA ASP A 181 -14.36 13.85 3.76
C ASP A 181 -13.35 15.01 3.69
N ASN A 182 -12.05 14.72 3.44
CA ASN A 182 -10.93 15.68 3.55
C ASN A 182 -10.07 15.73 2.28
N LEU A 183 -10.69 15.70 1.11
CA LEU A 183 -9.99 15.55 -0.18
C LEU A 183 -9.53 16.88 -0.81
N GLN A 184 -9.94 18.02 -0.27
CA GLN A 184 -9.73 19.34 -0.88
C GLN A 184 -8.25 19.68 -1.07
N ALA A 185 -7.41 19.34 -0.09
CA ALA A 185 -5.97 19.62 -0.17
C ALA A 185 -5.28 18.78 -1.26
N LEU A 186 -5.68 17.50 -1.43
CA LEU A 186 -5.20 16.65 -2.53
C LEU A 186 -5.63 17.21 -3.89
N ALA A 187 -6.90 17.63 -4.02
CA ALA A 187 -7.44 18.20 -5.26
C ALA A 187 -6.72 19.51 -5.62
N ALA A 188 -6.48 20.39 -4.65
CA ALA A 188 -5.73 21.63 -4.84
C ALA A 188 -4.28 21.39 -5.32
N LYS A 189 -3.65 20.30 -4.87
CA LYS A 189 -2.32 19.85 -5.33
C LYS A 189 -2.38 19.05 -6.63
N LYS A 190 -3.58 18.83 -7.19
CA LYS A 190 -3.80 18.05 -8.42
C LYS A 190 -3.20 16.64 -8.35
N VAL A 191 -3.19 16.01 -7.18
CA VAL A 191 -2.70 14.64 -7.01
C VAL A 191 -3.62 13.67 -7.76
N PRO A 192 -3.16 12.92 -8.76
CA PRO A 192 -4.01 11.96 -9.46
C PRO A 192 -4.27 10.72 -8.60
N LEU A 193 -5.49 10.19 -8.69
CA LEU A 193 -5.91 8.98 -7.99
C LEU A 193 -6.36 7.90 -8.98
N PHE A 194 -6.09 6.64 -8.64
CA PHE A 194 -6.58 5.47 -9.37
C PHE A 194 -6.99 4.37 -8.40
N THR A 195 -8.12 3.70 -8.65
CA THR A 195 -8.47 2.49 -7.90
C THR A 195 -8.97 1.40 -8.85
N VAL A 196 -8.67 0.13 -8.52
CA VAL A 196 -9.31 -1.05 -9.08
C VAL A 196 -10.18 -1.69 -8.01
N HIS A 197 -11.45 -2.02 -8.32
CA HIS A 197 -12.42 -2.51 -7.35
C HIS A 197 -13.44 -3.43 -8.01
N GLY A 198 -13.84 -4.49 -7.31
CA GLY A 198 -14.91 -5.37 -7.76
C GLY A 198 -16.30 -4.78 -7.41
N ASP A 199 -17.27 -4.96 -8.28
CA ASP A 199 -18.63 -4.45 -8.03
C ASP A 199 -19.45 -5.36 -7.09
N ASN A 200 -18.97 -6.58 -6.87
CA ASN A 200 -19.57 -7.54 -5.92
C ASN A 200 -18.72 -7.69 -4.64
N ASP A 201 -17.98 -6.66 -4.25
CA ASP A 201 -17.19 -6.67 -3.01
C ASP A 201 -18.10 -6.40 -1.79
N LEU A 202 -18.44 -7.49 -1.07
CA LEU A 202 -19.27 -7.44 0.14
C LEU A 202 -18.44 -7.14 1.40
N VAL A 203 -17.12 -7.20 1.34
CA VAL A 203 -16.21 -6.91 2.47
C VAL A 203 -15.91 -5.43 2.53
N VAL A 204 -15.49 -4.84 1.40
CA VAL A 204 -15.24 -3.41 1.23
C VAL A 204 -16.14 -2.91 0.10
N PRO A 205 -17.43 -2.59 0.37
CA PRO A 205 -18.38 -2.25 -0.68
C PRO A 205 -17.93 -1.09 -1.55
N LEU A 206 -18.01 -1.28 -2.88
CA LEU A 206 -17.57 -0.32 -3.89
C LEU A 206 -18.22 1.06 -3.69
N ASP A 207 -19.54 1.10 -3.44
CA ASP A 207 -20.35 2.29 -3.26
C ASP A 207 -19.95 3.13 -2.04
N LEU A 208 -19.50 2.47 -0.97
CA LEU A 208 -19.04 3.13 0.26
C LEU A 208 -17.55 3.53 0.24
N ASN A 209 -16.79 3.09 -0.75
CA ASN A 209 -15.34 3.28 -0.82
C ASN A 209 -14.90 3.91 -2.14
N SER A 210 -14.51 3.14 -3.16
CA SER A 210 -13.94 3.71 -4.41
C SER A 210 -14.93 4.57 -5.19
N ALA A 211 -16.22 4.22 -5.22
CA ALA A 211 -17.23 5.05 -5.89
C ALA A 211 -17.49 6.35 -5.13
N LEU A 212 -17.58 6.28 -3.79
CA LEU A 212 -17.70 7.48 -2.95
C LEU A 212 -16.48 8.37 -3.05
N LEU A 213 -15.27 7.79 -3.04
CA LEU A 213 -14.02 8.52 -3.25
C LEU A 213 -14.04 9.24 -4.59
N LYS A 214 -14.45 8.56 -5.68
CA LYS A 214 -14.57 9.16 -7.01
C LYS A 214 -15.53 10.34 -7.00
N GLN A 215 -16.72 10.15 -6.46
CA GLN A 215 -17.73 11.19 -6.40
C GLN A 215 -17.22 12.46 -5.70
N ARG A 216 -16.64 12.27 -4.50
CA ARG A 216 -16.19 13.39 -3.65
C ARG A 216 -14.93 14.06 -4.17
N TYR A 217 -14.00 13.27 -4.73
CA TYR A 217 -12.78 13.82 -5.28
C TYR A 217 -13.03 14.64 -6.55
N ALA A 218 -13.91 14.15 -7.43
CA ALA A 218 -14.33 14.91 -8.61
C ALA A 218 -15.06 16.21 -8.21
N ALA A 219 -15.93 16.16 -7.18
CA ALA A 219 -16.59 17.35 -6.64
C ALA A 219 -15.60 18.37 -6.06
N ALA A 220 -14.46 17.93 -5.54
CA ALA A 220 -13.37 18.80 -5.09
C ALA A 220 -12.47 19.31 -6.25
N GLY A 221 -12.75 18.93 -7.51
CA GLY A 221 -11.96 19.30 -8.68
C GLY A 221 -10.74 18.40 -8.93
N GLY A 222 -10.65 17.27 -8.26
CA GLY A 222 -9.56 16.30 -8.40
C GLY A 222 -9.80 15.31 -9.55
N SER A 223 -8.72 14.67 -10.01
CA SER A 223 -8.73 13.65 -11.08
C SER A 223 -8.60 12.25 -10.50
N ILE A 224 -9.57 11.38 -10.75
CA ILE A 224 -9.58 9.98 -10.34
C ILE A 224 -10.16 9.08 -11.42
N ALA A 225 -9.52 7.94 -11.66
CA ALA A 225 -10.08 6.83 -12.42
C ALA A 225 -10.40 5.65 -11.49
N VAL A 226 -11.52 4.98 -11.75
CA VAL A 226 -11.92 3.75 -11.05
C VAL A 226 -12.14 2.67 -12.09
N LYS A 227 -11.30 1.64 -12.07
CA LYS A 227 -11.47 0.40 -12.84
C LYS A 227 -12.39 -0.52 -12.05
N ILE A 228 -13.57 -0.77 -12.58
CA ILE A 228 -14.51 -1.74 -12.00
C ILE A 228 -14.27 -3.09 -12.65
N ILE A 229 -14.17 -4.14 -11.84
CA ILE A 229 -14.08 -5.53 -12.29
C ILE A 229 -15.44 -6.18 -12.04
N PRO A 230 -16.19 -6.52 -13.12
CA PRO A 230 -17.53 -7.09 -12.99
C PRO A 230 -17.52 -8.43 -12.25
N ASP A 231 -18.56 -8.66 -11.44
CA ASP A 231 -18.82 -9.88 -10.69
C ASP A 231 -17.71 -10.30 -9.71
N GLU A 232 -16.73 -9.42 -9.46
CA GLU A 232 -15.61 -9.72 -8.57
C GLU A 232 -15.85 -9.21 -7.15
N GLY A 233 -15.51 -10.08 -6.17
CA GLY A 233 -15.52 -9.76 -4.74
C GLY A 233 -14.15 -9.41 -4.19
N HIS A 234 -14.02 -9.42 -2.85
CA HIS A 234 -12.78 -9.09 -2.13
C HIS A 234 -11.82 -10.27 -2.09
N LYS A 235 -10.99 -10.43 -3.10
CA LYS A 235 -10.04 -11.57 -3.18
C LYS A 235 -8.69 -11.18 -3.78
N VAL A 236 -7.66 -11.89 -3.39
CA VAL A 236 -6.36 -11.86 -4.09
C VAL A 236 -6.49 -12.68 -5.36
N GLY A 237 -6.19 -12.09 -6.50
CA GLY A 237 -6.27 -12.77 -7.78
C GLY A 237 -5.85 -11.88 -8.96
N PRO A 238 -5.63 -12.50 -10.15
CA PRO A 238 -5.14 -11.79 -11.33
C PRO A 238 -5.99 -10.60 -11.75
N SER A 239 -7.33 -10.67 -11.60
CA SER A 239 -8.25 -9.59 -11.93
C SER A 239 -7.86 -8.23 -11.32
N PHE A 240 -7.27 -8.25 -10.11
CA PHE A 240 -6.85 -7.07 -9.38
C PHE A 240 -5.34 -6.87 -9.39
N PHE A 241 -4.57 -7.97 -9.25
CA PHE A 241 -3.12 -7.93 -9.03
C PHE A 241 -2.33 -7.96 -10.35
N GLU A 242 -3.00 -8.26 -11.47
CA GLU A 242 -2.44 -8.15 -12.81
C GLU A 242 -3.13 -7.07 -13.64
N CYS A 243 -3.66 -6.03 -12.97
CA CYS A 243 -4.32 -4.89 -13.58
C CYS A 243 -3.30 -3.99 -14.27
N ARG A 244 -3.28 -4.01 -15.60
CA ARG A 244 -2.35 -3.20 -16.41
C ARG A 244 -2.57 -1.72 -16.20
N GLU A 245 -3.83 -1.26 -16.17
CA GLU A 245 -4.17 0.14 -16.00
C GLU A 245 -3.69 0.70 -14.66
N LEU A 246 -3.67 -0.12 -13.58
CA LEU A 246 -3.08 0.23 -12.30
C LEU A 246 -1.56 0.43 -12.41
N VAL A 247 -0.90 -0.51 -13.09
CA VAL A 247 0.56 -0.44 -13.32
C VAL A 247 0.90 0.78 -14.17
N ASP A 248 0.23 0.97 -15.30
CA ASP A 248 0.46 2.10 -16.21
C ASP A 248 0.26 3.44 -15.49
N PHE A 249 -0.78 3.53 -14.64
CA PHE A 249 -1.00 4.71 -13.79
C PHE A 249 0.18 4.96 -12.83
N ILE A 250 0.68 3.91 -12.17
CA ILE A 250 1.81 4.02 -11.23
C ILE A 250 3.08 4.43 -11.98
N LEU A 251 3.39 3.78 -13.10
CA LEU A 251 4.57 4.10 -13.93
C LEU A 251 4.54 5.54 -14.43
N ALA A 252 3.37 6.01 -14.87
CA ALA A 252 3.19 7.37 -15.37
C ALA A 252 3.36 8.46 -14.29
N ASN A 253 3.28 8.11 -13.01
CA ASN A 253 3.32 9.08 -11.91
C ASN A 253 4.53 8.91 -10.98
N ALA A 254 5.25 7.81 -11.03
CA ALA A 254 6.44 7.61 -10.24
C ALA A 254 7.57 8.54 -10.74
N GLY A 255 8.18 9.30 -9.81
CA GLY A 255 9.29 10.21 -10.13
C GLY A 255 8.89 11.63 -10.59
N LYS A 256 7.59 12.00 -10.43
CA LYS A 256 7.11 13.37 -10.70
C LYS A 256 7.21 14.30 -9.51
#